data_9a6bf9cb6bfc33adc51aa2a23d956667
#
_entry.id   9a6bf9cb6bfc33adc51aa2a23d956667
#
_cell.length_a   1.000
_cell.length_b   1.000
_cell.length_c   1.000
_cell.angle_alpha   90.00
_cell.angle_beta   90.00
_cell.angle_gamma   90.00
#
_symmetry.space_group_name_H-M   'P 1'
#
loop_
_entity.id
_entity.type
_entity.pdbx_description
1 polymer ?
#
loop_
_entity_poly.entity_id
_entity_poly.type
_entity_poly.pdbx_seq_one_letter_code
_entity_poly.pdbx_strand_id
1 'polypeptide(L)'
;RGFAGSLRKAGIRVIAEVKKASPSKGIIAPNFDAVATAVGYEQAGAACLSVLTDTDYFQGSDAYLLQVRQAVSLPVLRKDFMIEPYHILQSRALGADCILLIMACLSDAQVAELHELALKLGMSVLIECHDEIEVERALRLPAHRQNVYGVNNRNLHNFDVSLDTTLRLKTLFPQDSLLVTESGIHSAEDVKLMLDHDIHAFLIGEQFMK
;
A
#
# COMPACT_ATOMS: atom_id res chain seq x y z
N ARG A 1 -8.04 1.15 13.60
CA ARG A 1 -8.29 -0.23 13.12
C ARG A 1 -6.94 -0.89 12.83
N GLY A 2 -6.86 -2.22 12.92
CA GLY A 2 -5.59 -2.95 12.83
C GLY A 2 -5.22 -3.31 11.40
N PHE A 3 -4.58 -2.40 10.63
CA PHE A 3 -4.21 -2.63 9.22
C PHE A 3 -3.28 -3.84 9.05
N ALA A 4 -2.09 -3.82 9.66
CA ALA A 4 -1.16 -4.96 9.60
C ALA A 4 -1.78 -6.25 10.18
N GLY A 5 -2.58 -6.16 11.24
CA GLY A 5 -3.28 -7.30 11.81
C GLY A 5 -4.30 -7.94 10.86
N SER A 6 -4.97 -7.16 10.03
CA SER A 6 -5.90 -7.67 9.01
C SER A 6 -5.18 -8.45 7.91
N LEU A 7 -3.96 -8.05 7.58
CA LEU A 7 -3.13 -8.72 6.56
C LEU A 7 -2.45 -10.00 7.08
N ARG A 8 -2.28 -10.14 8.39
CA ARG A 8 -1.66 -11.35 9.00
C ARG A 8 -2.63 -12.53 9.19
N LYS A 9 -3.91 -12.34 8.89
CA LYS A 9 -4.89 -13.43 8.94
C LYS A 9 -4.62 -14.44 7.83
N ALA A 10 -5.01 -15.70 8.06
CA ALA A 10 -4.86 -16.77 7.07
C ALA A 10 -5.62 -16.48 5.76
N GLY A 11 -5.13 -17.06 4.67
CA GLY A 11 -5.70 -16.95 3.33
C GLY A 11 -5.21 -15.73 2.54
N ILE A 12 -5.76 -15.55 1.36
CA ILE A 12 -5.44 -14.43 0.47
C ILE A 12 -5.95 -13.12 1.10
N ARG A 13 -5.08 -12.13 1.18
CA ARG A 13 -5.38 -10.82 1.77
C ARG A 13 -5.21 -9.72 0.73
N VAL A 14 -6.29 -9.04 0.38
CA VAL A 14 -6.26 -7.97 -0.63
C VAL A 14 -6.40 -6.61 0.04
N ILE A 15 -5.47 -5.72 -0.28
CA ILE A 15 -5.59 -4.28 -0.12
C ILE A 15 -6.18 -3.77 -1.44
N ALA A 16 -7.47 -3.44 -1.45
CA ALA A 16 -8.13 -2.95 -2.65
C ALA A 16 -7.95 -1.43 -2.78
N GLU A 17 -7.45 -0.98 -3.94
CA GLU A 17 -7.07 0.41 -4.16
C GLU A 17 -8.19 1.21 -4.81
N VAL A 18 -8.61 2.25 -4.13
CA VAL A 18 -9.60 3.26 -4.59
C VAL A 18 -8.82 4.36 -5.32
N LYS A 19 -8.83 4.32 -6.65
CA LYS A 19 -7.99 5.16 -7.50
C LYS A 19 -8.74 5.66 -8.74
N LYS A 20 -8.82 6.98 -8.91
CA LYS A 20 -9.48 7.62 -10.06
C LYS A 20 -8.62 7.59 -11.33
N ALA A 21 -7.35 7.89 -11.19
CA ALA A 21 -6.41 8.06 -12.29
C ALA A 21 -5.00 7.59 -11.92
N SER A 22 -4.14 7.40 -12.90
CA SER A 22 -2.70 7.16 -12.68
C SER A 22 -1.87 7.76 -13.82
N PRO A 23 -0.57 8.10 -13.58
CA PRO A 23 0.32 8.64 -14.61
C PRO A 23 0.45 7.73 -15.84
N SER A 24 0.43 6.41 -15.63
CA SER A 24 0.61 5.42 -16.70
C SER A 24 -0.64 5.13 -17.53
N LYS A 25 -1.85 5.45 -17.02
CA LYS A 25 -3.14 5.09 -17.66
C LYS A 25 -4.09 6.27 -17.84
N GLY A 26 -3.77 7.45 -17.29
CA GLY A 26 -4.71 8.56 -17.25
C GLY A 26 -5.91 8.26 -16.35
N ILE A 27 -7.09 8.73 -16.74
CA ILE A 27 -8.34 8.48 -16.01
C ILE A 27 -8.75 7.02 -16.20
N ILE A 28 -8.82 6.28 -15.08
CA ILE A 28 -9.22 4.86 -15.06
C ILE A 28 -10.73 4.73 -14.89
N ALA A 29 -11.32 5.58 -14.06
CA ALA A 29 -12.76 5.59 -13.76
C ALA A 29 -13.36 6.97 -14.05
N PRO A 30 -13.99 7.20 -15.23
CA PRO A 30 -14.59 8.50 -15.58
C PRO A 30 -15.70 8.94 -14.61
N ASN A 31 -16.52 7.99 -14.15
CA ASN A 31 -17.61 8.21 -13.18
C ASN A 31 -17.20 7.75 -11.77
N PHE A 32 -16.02 8.22 -11.32
CA PHE A 32 -15.44 7.78 -10.07
C PHE A 32 -16.26 8.22 -8.85
N ASP A 33 -16.67 7.23 -8.05
CA ASP A 33 -17.24 7.41 -6.71
C ASP A 33 -16.42 6.61 -5.71
N ALA A 34 -15.65 7.31 -4.88
CA ALA A 34 -14.75 6.70 -3.91
C ALA A 34 -15.49 5.87 -2.86
N VAL A 35 -16.68 6.33 -2.42
CA VAL A 35 -17.49 5.65 -1.41
C VAL A 35 -18.12 4.38 -1.97
N ALA A 36 -18.77 4.48 -3.13
CA ALA A 36 -19.38 3.32 -3.77
C ALA A 36 -18.33 2.23 -4.09
N THR A 37 -17.16 2.65 -4.59
CA THR A 37 -16.03 1.75 -4.85
C THR A 37 -15.56 1.05 -3.56
N ALA A 38 -15.36 1.80 -2.47
CA ALA A 38 -14.89 1.28 -1.20
C ALA A 38 -15.89 0.30 -0.57
N VAL A 39 -17.20 0.63 -0.61
CA VAL A 39 -18.26 -0.26 -0.12
C VAL A 39 -18.31 -1.55 -0.94
N GLY A 40 -18.20 -1.45 -2.26
CA GLY A 40 -18.11 -2.63 -3.14
C GLY A 40 -16.92 -3.53 -2.79
N TYR A 41 -15.76 -2.98 -2.52
CA TYR A 41 -14.58 -3.74 -2.09
C TYR A 41 -14.76 -4.41 -0.72
N GLU A 42 -15.39 -3.72 0.24
CA GLU A 42 -15.71 -4.31 1.54
C GLU A 42 -16.67 -5.50 1.39
N GLN A 43 -17.72 -5.35 0.58
CA GLN A 43 -18.69 -6.42 0.29
C GLN A 43 -18.05 -7.61 -0.44
N ALA A 44 -17.06 -7.35 -1.31
CA ALA A 44 -16.29 -8.37 -2.01
C ALA A 44 -15.25 -9.08 -1.12
N GLY A 45 -15.09 -8.66 0.15
CA GLY A 45 -14.20 -9.32 1.11
C GLY A 45 -12.76 -8.81 1.12
N ALA A 46 -12.49 -7.59 0.66
CA ALA A 46 -11.19 -6.98 0.81
C ALA A 46 -10.75 -6.97 2.29
N ALA A 47 -9.45 -7.12 2.54
CA ALA A 47 -8.89 -7.11 3.89
C ALA A 47 -8.67 -5.69 4.42
N CYS A 48 -8.24 -4.80 3.53
CA CYS A 48 -7.95 -3.40 3.76
C CYS A 48 -8.25 -2.60 2.50
N LEU A 49 -8.29 -1.28 2.63
CA LEU A 49 -8.38 -0.35 1.50
C LEU A 49 -7.12 0.50 1.39
N SER A 50 -6.79 0.90 0.16
CA SER A 50 -5.81 1.94 -0.16
C SER A 50 -6.54 3.08 -0.86
N VAL A 51 -6.46 4.30 -0.34
CA VAL A 51 -7.14 5.46 -0.92
C VAL A 51 -6.12 6.49 -1.37
N LEU A 52 -6.10 6.79 -2.67
CA LEU A 52 -5.24 7.82 -3.26
C LEU A 52 -5.70 9.21 -2.81
N THR A 53 -4.80 9.97 -2.19
CA THR A 53 -5.05 11.37 -1.80
C THR A 53 -4.20 12.36 -2.58
N ASP A 54 -3.13 11.92 -3.25
CA ASP A 54 -2.34 12.75 -4.15
C ASP A 54 -3.20 13.32 -5.28
N THR A 55 -3.20 14.65 -5.43
CA THR A 55 -4.02 15.36 -6.40
C THR A 55 -3.36 15.47 -7.77
N ASP A 56 -2.05 15.62 -7.82
CA ASP A 56 -1.33 16.02 -9.02
C ASP A 56 -1.17 14.86 -10.00
N TYR A 57 -0.82 13.68 -9.50
CA TYR A 57 -0.53 12.50 -10.32
C TYR A 57 -1.69 11.51 -10.39
N PHE A 58 -2.51 11.43 -9.33
CA PHE A 58 -3.55 10.40 -9.22
C PHE A 58 -4.98 10.96 -9.16
N GLN A 59 -5.14 12.28 -9.21
CA GLN A 59 -6.44 12.96 -9.06
C GLN A 59 -7.18 12.51 -7.79
N GLY A 60 -6.42 12.25 -6.73
CA GLY A 60 -6.91 11.90 -5.42
C GLY A 60 -7.43 13.11 -4.64
N SER A 61 -7.88 12.87 -3.41
CA SER A 61 -8.33 13.92 -2.51
C SER A 61 -8.37 13.43 -1.06
N ASP A 62 -8.01 14.30 -0.11
CA ASP A 62 -8.22 14.07 1.32
C ASP A 62 -9.70 13.81 1.64
N ALA A 63 -10.61 14.45 0.89
CA ALA A 63 -12.06 14.24 1.03
C ALA A 63 -12.46 12.79 0.73
N TYR A 64 -11.81 12.12 -0.23
CA TYR A 64 -12.09 10.72 -0.51
C TYR A 64 -11.73 9.83 0.69
N LEU A 65 -10.58 10.08 1.32
CA LEU A 65 -10.17 9.33 2.52
C LEU A 65 -11.17 9.50 3.66
N LEU A 66 -11.60 10.72 3.95
CA LEU A 66 -12.58 11.03 4.98
C LEU A 66 -13.92 10.34 4.72
N GLN A 67 -14.44 10.43 3.49
CA GLN A 67 -15.72 9.83 3.10
C GLN A 67 -15.66 8.30 3.17
N VAL A 68 -14.63 7.69 2.62
CA VAL A 68 -14.40 6.24 2.68
C VAL A 68 -14.30 5.77 4.12
N ARG A 69 -13.54 6.48 4.96
CA ARG A 69 -13.37 6.14 6.37
C ARG A 69 -14.68 6.12 7.15
N GLN A 70 -15.63 6.96 6.80
CA GLN A 70 -16.97 7.01 7.39
C GLN A 70 -17.88 5.90 6.88
N ALA A 71 -17.71 5.49 5.62
CA ALA A 71 -18.62 4.56 4.95
C ALA A 71 -18.29 3.08 5.19
N VAL A 72 -17.04 2.72 5.49
CA VAL A 72 -16.61 1.32 5.63
C VAL A 72 -16.03 1.01 7.00
N SER A 73 -16.00 -0.28 7.37
CA SER A 73 -15.37 -0.77 8.60
C SER A 73 -13.91 -1.19 8.42
N LEU A 74 -13.45 -1.39 7.19
CA LEU A 74 -12.10 -1.84 6.87
C LEU A 74 -11.01 -0.84 7.32
N PRO A 75 -9.79 -1.32 7.63
CA PRO A 75 -8.63 -0.46 7.80
C PRO A 75 -8.26 0.22 6.49
N VAL A 76 -7.82 1.49 6.58
CA VAL A 76 -7.52 2.32 5.41
C VAL A 76 -6.08 2.82 5.41
N LEU A 77 -5.38 2.58 4.30
CA LEU A 77 -4.09 3.17 3.96
C LEU A 77 -4.32 4.52 3.24
N ARG A 78 -3.67 5.58 3.72
CA ARG A 78 -3.51 6.81 2.91
C ARG A 78 -2.38 6.60 1.91
N LYS A 79 -2.72 6.51 0.63
CA LYS A 79 -1.76 6.37 -0.46
C LYS A 79 -1.39 7.74 -1.00
N ASP A 80 -0.26 8.26 -0.54
CA ASP A 80 0.26 9.59 -0.87
C ASP A 80 1.77 9.63 -0.65
N PHE A 81 2.45 10.68 -1.11
CA PHE A 81 3.87 10.92 -0.89
C PHE A 81 4.10 11.56 0.48
N MET A 82 4.57 10.77 1.44
CA MET A 82 4.89 11.23 2.80
C MET A 82 6.34 11.67 2.85
N ILE A 83 6.61 12.99 2.92
CA ILE A 83 7.97 13.55 2.86
C ILE A 83 8.34 14.35 4.10
N GLU A 84 7.40 14.66 4.98
CA GLU A 84 7.62 15.43 6.20
C GLU A 84 6.64 15.02 7.33
N PRO A 85 6.96 15.31 8.60
CA PRO A 85 6.13 14.92 9.76
C PRO A 85 4.68 15.41 9.69
N TYR A 86 4.45 16.58 9.08
CA TYR A 86 3.10 17.11 8.90
C TYR A 86 2.18 16.13 8.18
N HIS A 87 2.66 15.45 7.13
CA HIS A 87 1.86 14.46 6.39
C HIS A 87 1.42 13.29 7.26
N ILE A 88 2.27 12.88 8.21
CA ILE A 88 1.94 11.79 9.14
C ILE A 88 0.84 12.21 10.12
N LEU A 89 0.96 13.42 10.68
CA LEU A 89 -0.04 13.99 11.58
C LEU A 89 -1.38 14.19 10.85
N GLN A 90 -1.34 14.74 9.65
CA GLN A 90 -2.51 14.93 8.80
C GLN A 90 -3.19 13.58 8.48
N SER A 91 -2.41 12.57 8.12
CA SER A 91 -2.94 11.22 7.85
C SER A 91 -3.70 10.65 9.04
N ARG A 92 -3.17 10.81 10.26
CA ARG A 92 -3.86 10.38 11.47
C ARG A 92 -5.14 11.19 11.70
N ALA A 93 -5.11 12.50 11.50
CA ALA A 93 -6.28 13.39 11.63
C ALA A 93 -7.39 13.04 10.62
N LEU A 94 -7.03 12.68 9.39
CA LEU A 94 -7.96 12.22 8.35
C LEU A 94 -8.53 10.81 8.63
N GLY A 95 -8.00 10.10 9.62
CA GLY A 95 -8.49 8.79 10.02
C GLY A 95 -7.79 7.60 9.36
N ALA A 96 -6.62 7.80 8.75
CA ALA A 96 -5.82 6.69 8.21
C ALA A 96 -5.39 5.72 9.32
N ASP A 97 -5.38 4.44 9.01
CA ASP A 97 -4.88 3.36 9.88
C ASP A 97 -3.47 2.92 9.47
N CYS A 98 -3.04 3.31 8.26
CA CYS A 98 -1.73 3.02 7.69
C CYS A 98 -1.27 4.20 6.82
N ILE A 99 0.04 4.42 6.76
CA ILE A 99 0.68 5.37 5.85
C ILE A 99 1.68 4.64 4.95
N LEU A 100 2.08 5.29 3.85
CA LEU A 100 3.07 4.82 2.89
C LEU A 100 4.39 5.54 3.09
N LEU A 101 5.49 4.79 3.19
CA LEU A 101 6.86 5.32 3.07
C LEU A 101 7.54 4.67 1.86
N ILE A 102 7.87 5.47 0.85
CA ILE A 102 8.52 5.01 -0.38
C ILE A 102 10.03 5.19 -0.21
N MET A 103 10.78 4.09 -0.14
CA MET A 103 12.22 4.11 0.11
C MET A 103 12.99 4.88 -0.96
N ALA A 104 12.54 4.82 -2.22
CA ALA A 104 13.12 5.59 -3.34
C ALA A 104 13.02 7.11 -3.16
N CYS A 105 12.02 7.60 -2.43
CA CYS A 105 11.73 9.04 -2.29
C CYS A 105 12.34 9.67 -1.04
N LEU A 106 12.86 8.88 -0.11
CA LEU A 106 13.24 9.32 1.23
C LEU A 106 14.69 8.97 1.57
N SER A 107 15.37 9.85 2.28
CA SER A 107 16.64 9.55 2.93
C SER A 107 16.42 8.64 4.16
N ASP A 108 17.47 7.99 4.64
CA ASP A 108 17.40 7.12 5.83
C ASP A 108 16.93 7.88 7.08
N ALA A 109 17.36 9.13 7.24
CA ALA A 109 16.93 9.98 8.36
C ALA A 109 15.44 10.31 8.29
N GLN A 110 14.93 10.68 7.11
CA GLN A 110 13.50 10.95 6.92
C GLN A 110 12.65 9.71 7.17
N VAL A 111 13.04 8.57 6.60
CA VAL A 111 12.31 7.30 6.80
C VAL A 111 12.24 6.95 8.29
N ALA A 112 13.35 7.05 9.03
CA ALA A 112 13.39 6.74 10.45
C ALA A 112 12.47 7.66 11.28
N GLU A 113 12.49 8.97 11.00
CA GLU A 113 11.65 9.97 11.69
C GLU A 113 10.16 9.72 11.40
N LEU A 114 9.78 9.57 10.12
CA LEU A 114 8.39 9.39 9.72
C LEU A 114 7.82 8.04 10.20
N HIS A 115 8.63 6.98 10.15
CA HIS A 115 8.29 5.66 10.67
C HIS A 115 7.99 5.70 12.17
N GLU A 116 8.92 6.28 12.96
CA GLU A 116 8.75 6.40 14.42
C GLU A 116 7.49 7.19 14.77
N LEU A 117 7.26 8.32 14.08
CA LEU A 117 6.08 9.16 14.30
C LEU A 117 4.78 8.41 13.99
N ALA A 118 4.73 7.69 12.88
CA ALA A 118 3.56 6.89 12.50
C ALA A 118 3.23 5.82 13.56
N LEU A 119 4.25 5.11 14.05
CA LEU A 119 4.08 4.11 15.11
C LEU A 119 3.61 4.73 16.43
N LYS A 120 4.15 5.89 16.82
CA LYS A 120 3.71 6.64 18.01
C LYS A 120 2.22 7.04 17.92
N LEU A 121 1.73 7.32 16.73
CA LEU A 121 0.33 7.64 16.46
C LEU A 121 -0.57 6.40 16.29
N GLY A 122 -0.01 5.20 16.47
CA GLY A 122 -0.74 3.93 16.39
C GLY A 122 -1.10 3.48 14.98
N MET A 123 -0.45 4.02 13.96
CA MET A 123 -0.65 3.61 12.56
C MET A 123 0.31 2.49 12.16
N SER A 124 -0.11 1.66 11.22
CA SER A 124 0.77 0.77 10.47
C SER A 124 1.55 1.56 9.42
N VAL A 125 2.68 1.00 9.00
CA VAL A 125 3.54 1.62 7.98
C VAL A 125 3.76 0.62 6.85
N LEU A 126 3.30 0.96 5.65
CA LEU A 126 3.66 0.27 4.41
C LEU A 126 4.98 0.86 3.91
N ILE A 127 6.04 0.07 3.97
CA ILE A 127 7.40 0.45 3.57
C ILE A 127 7.63 -0.12 2.18
N GLU A 128 7.54 0.73 1.16
CA GLU A 128 7.60 0.32 -0.25
C GLU A 128 9.04 0.31 -0.76
N CYS A 129 9.46 -0.83 -1.34
CA CYS A 129 10.78 -1.08 -1.91
C CYS A 129 10.68 -1.56 -3.36
N HIS A 130 11.69 -1.21 -4.18
CA HIS A 130 11.78 -1.57 -5.60
C HIS A 130 13.03 -2.41 -5.94
N ASP A 131 14.07 -2.34 -5.11
CA ASP A 131 15.33 -3.04 -5.30
C ASP A 131 15.98 -3.49 -3.98
N GLU A 132 17.13 -4.17 -4.09
CA GLU A 132 17.87 -4.73 -2.96
C GLU A 132 18.39 -3.65 -2.01
N ILE A 133 18.83 -2.51 -2.54
CA ILE A 133 19.38 -1.41 -1.74
C ILE A 133 18.27 -0.82 -0.86
N GLU A 134 17.09 -0.64 -1.42
CA GLU A 134 15.92 -0.15 -0.69
C GLU A 134 15.48 -1.14 0.39
N VAL A 135 15.49 -2.46 0.10
CA VAL A 135 15.20 -3.50 1.11
C VAL A 135 16.21 -3.46 2.25
N GLU A 136 17.51 -3.39 1.96
CA GLU A 136 18.54 -3.27 3.00
C GLU A 136 18.33 -2.05 3.90
N ARG A 137 17.99 -0.91 3.31
CA ARG A 137 17.67 0.32 4.04
C ARG A 137 16.42 0.17 4.89
N ALA A 138 15.36 -0.43 4.34
CA ALA A 138 14.10 -0.68 5.05
C ALA A 138 14.29 -1.60 6.27
N LEU A 139 15.15 -2.62 6.14
CA LEU A 139 15.46 -3.57 7.22
C LEU A 139 16.31 -2.97 8.36
N ARG A 140 16.89 -1.77 8.18
CA ARG A 140 17.55 -1.02 9.28
C ARG A 140 16.57 -0.33 10.21
N LEU A 141 15.30 -0.17 9.79
CA LEU A 141 14.25 0.35 10.67
C LEU A 141 13.96 -0.64 11.81
N PRO A 142 13.56 -0.13 12.98
CA PRO A 142 13.18 -1.00 14.10
C PRO A 142 12.10 -2.01 13.69
N ALA A 143 12.33 -3.29 13.99
CA ALA A 143 11.33 -4.32 13.79
C ALA A 143 10.08 -4.01 14.63
N HIS A 144 8.94 -3.99 14.02
CA HIS A 144 7.68 -3.72 14.69
C HIS A 144 6.52 -4.47 14.02
N ARG A 145 5.56 -4.92 14.83
CA ARG A 145 4.37 -5.67 14.31
C ARG A 145 3.49 -4.87 13.36
N GLN A 146 3.61 -3.56 13.36
CA GLN A 146 2.89 -2.66 12.47
C GLN A 146 3.63 -2.40 11.14
N ASN A 147 4.86 -2.91 10.99
CA ASN A 147 5.57 -2.84 9.72
C ASN A 147 4.92 -3.80 8.72
N VAL A 148 4.69 -3.28 7.53
CA VAL A 148 4.26 -4.00 6.34
C VAL A 148 5.27 -3.67 5.24
N TYR A 149 5.93 -4.65 4.68
CA TYR A 149 6.89 -4.42 3.60
C TYR A 149 6.20 -4.61 2.26
N GLY A 150 6.18 -3.56 1.46
CA GLY A 150 5.65 -3.59 0.10
C GLY A 150 6.77 -3.79 -0.91
N VAL A 151 6.61 -4.73 -1.83
CA VAL A 151 7.47 -4.83 -3.02
C VAL A 151 6.67 -4.37 -4.22
N ASN A 152 7.06 -3.24 -4.79
CA ASN A 152 6.42 -2.71 -5.98
C ASN A 152 7.10 -3.27 -7.23
N ASN A 153 6.36 -4.09 -7.98
CA ASN A 153 6.82 -4.71 -9.22
C ASN A 153 6.95 -3.72 -10.38
N ARG A 154 6.49 -2.48 -10.21
CA ARG A 154 6.61 -1.42 -11.22
C ARG A 154 7.89 -0.65 -11.01
N ASN A 155 8.73 -0.63 -12.04
CA ASN A 155 9.90 0.24 -12.08
C ASN A 155 9.43 1.71 -12.21
N LEU A 156 9.89 2.59 -11.31
CA LEU A 156 9.46 3.99 -11.30
C LEU A 156 10.10 4.86 -12.41
N HIS A 157 11.14 4.35 -13.09
CA HIS A 157 11.83 5.09 -14.15
C HIS A 157 11.23 4.85 -15.55
N ASN A 158 10.87 3.59 -15.85
CA ASN A 158 10.38 3.20 -17.18
C ASN A 158 8.97 2.62 -17.18
N PHE A 159 8.35 2.46 -16.00
CA PHE A 159 7.03 1.87 -15.76
C PHE A 159 6.89 0.39 -16.15
N ASP A 160 7.98 -0.31 -16.45
CA ASP A 160 7.96 -1.76 -16.67
C ASP A 160 7.50 -2.48 -15.41
N VAL A 161 6.78 -3.57 -15.58
CA VAL A 161 6.23 -4.37 -14.48
C VAL A 161 6.70 -5.81 -14.61
N SER A 162 7.32 -6.36 -13.56
CA SER A 162 7.72 -7.76 -13.50
C SER A 162 7.48 -8.34 -12.10
N LEU A 163 6.73 -9.43 -12.03
CA LEU A 163 6.50 -10.17 -10.78
C LEU A 163 7.78 -10.81 -10.22
N ASP A 164 8.80 -11.00 -11.07
CA ASP A 164 10.11 -11.49 -10.63
C ASP A 164 10.75 -10.56 -9.60
N THR A 165 10.40 -9.27 -9.60
CA THR A 165 10.87 -8.32 -8.60
C THR A 165 10.50 -8.78 -7.19
N THR A 166 9.22 -9.11 -6.97
CA THR A 166 8.77 -9.61 -5.66
C THR A 166 9.44 -10.95 -5.31
N LEU A 167 9.51 -11.89 -6.26
CA LEU A 167 10.09 -13.21 -6.03
C LEU A 167 11.57 -13.12 -5.64
N ARG A 168 12.33 -12.25 -6.28
CA ARG A 168 13.74 -12.00 -6.02
C ARG A 168 13.95 -11.30 -4.68
N LEU A 169 13.24 -10.20 -4.43
CA LEU A 169 13.42 -9.40 -3.22
C LEU A 169 12.90 -10.11 -1.96
N LYS A 170 11.89 -10.97 -2.08
CA LYS A 170 11.38 -11.75 -0.93
C LYS A 170 12.49 -12.47 -0.19
N THR A 171 13.50 -12.97 -0.88
CA THR A 171 14.60 -13.76 -0.27
C THR A 171 15.46 -12.95 0.70
N LEU A 172 15.39 -11.63 0.65
CA LEU A 172 16.16 -10.73 1.51
C LEU A 172 15.43 -10.41 2.83
N PHE A 173 14.11 -10.62 2.87
CA PHE A 173 13.33 -10.34 4.09
C PHE A 173 13.38 -11.52 5.08
N PRO A 174 13.38 -11.25 6.40
CA PRO A 174 13.16 -12.27 7.41
C PRO A 174 11.89 -13.09 7.13
N GLN A 175 11.91 -14.39 7.46
CA GLN A 175 10.85 -15.34 7.11
C GLN A 175 9.46 -14.96 7.66
N ASP A 176 9.39 -14.27 8.79
CA ASP A 176 8.16 -13.84 9.46
C ASP A 176 7.70 -12.43 9.03
N SER A 177 8.39 -11.82 8.05
CA SER A 177 8.02 -10.50 7.54
C SER A 177 6.66 -10.53 6.87
N LEU A 178 5.85 -9.50 7.16
CA LEU A 178 4.59 -9.28 6.44
C LEU A 178 4.88 -8.60 5.11
N LEU A 179 4.83 -9.36 4.02
CA LEU A 179 5.09 -8.88 2.67
C LEU A 179 3.78 -8.65 1.91
N VAL A 180 3.75 -7.57 1.15
CA VAL A 180 2.69 -7.22 0.19
C VAL A 180 3.34 -7.08 -1.18
N THR A 181 2.82 -7.76 -2.19
CA THR A 181 3.19 -7.52 -3.60
C THR A 181 2.28 -6.45 -4.18
N GLU A 182 2.87 -5.48 -4.87
CA GLU A 182 2.18 -4.34 -5.46
C GLU A 182 2.44 -4.28 -6.97
N SER A 183 1.43 -3.94 -7.74
CA SER A 183 1.45 -3.89 -9.20
C SER A 183 1.64 -5.27 -9.88
N GLY A 184 1.11 -5.41 -11.10
CA GLY A 184 1.35 -6.57 -11.95
C GLY A 184 0.48 -7.79 -11.71
N ILE A 185 -0.43 -7.77 -10.74
CA ILE A 185 -1.39 -8.86 -10.53
C ILE A 185 -2.60 -8.62 -11.44
N HIS A 186 -2.75 -9.43 -12.47
CA HIS A 186 -3.79 -9.30 -13.49
C HIS A 186 -4.65 -10.55 -13.64
N SER A 187 -4.18 -11.71 -13.18
CA SER A 187 -4.84 -13.01 -13.37
C SER A 187 -4.80 -13.89 -12.11
N ALA A 188 -5.56 -14.97 -12.10
CA ALA A 188 -5.52 -15.97 -11.05
C ALA A 188 -4.17 -16.72 -11.03
N GLU A 189 -3.53 -16.85 -12.19
CA GLU A 189 -2.21 -17.44 -12.34
C GLU A 189 -1.13 -16.61 -11.64
N ASP A 190 -1.22 -15.28 -11.72
CA ASP A 190 -0.31 -14.37 -11.01
C ASP A 190 -0.46 -14.52 -9.50
N VAL A 191 -1.70 -14.59 -9.02
CA VAL A 191 -1.99 -14.84 -7.60
C VAL A 191 -1.43 -16.19 -7.18
N LYS A 192 -1.66 -17.24 -7.98
CA LYS A 192 -1.14 -18.58 -7.69
C LYS A 192 0.39 -18.59 -7.63
N LEU A 193 1.06 -17.92 -8.56
CA LEU A 193 2.53 -17.78 -8.55
C LEU A 193 3.03 -17.19 -7.23
N MET A 194 2.39 -16.13 -6.74
CA MET A 194 2.76 -15.51 -5.46
C MET A 194 2.50 -16.46 -4.28
N LEU A 195 1.36 -17.14 -4.26
CA LEU A 195 1.02 -18.12 -3.21
C LEU A 195 1.99 -19.30 -3.17
N ASP A 196 2.42 -19.80 -4.31
CA ASP A 196 3.41 -20.88 -4.41
C ASP A 196 4.78 -20.45 -3.82
N HIS A 197 4.98 -19.15 -3.60
CA HIS A 197 6.16 -18.55 -2.97
C HIS A 197 5.83 -17.92 -1.59
N ASP A 198 4.78 -18.38 -0.90
CA ASP A 198 4.34 -17.87 0.42
C ASP A 198 4.09 -16.36 0.50
N ILE A 199 3.62 -15.74 -0.57
CA ILE A 199 3.19 -14.34 -0.59
C ILE A 199 1.67 -14.34 -0.64
N HIS A 200 1.03 -13.87 0.44
CA HIS A 200 -0.41 -13.97 0.63
C HIS A 200 -1.14 -12.62 0.64
N ALA A 201 -0.40 -11.50 0.66
CA ALA A 201 -0.97 -10.17 0.67
C ALA A 201 -0.66 -9.41 -0.62
N PHE A 202 -1.68 -8.73 -1.16
CA PHE A 202 -1.68 -8.12 -2.48
C PHE A 202 -2.26 -6.72 -2.42
N LEU A 203 -1.61 -5.74 -3.05
CA LEU A 203 -2.20 -4.43 -3.31
C LEU A 203 -2.63 -4.38 -4.77
N ILE A 204 -3.94 -4.31 -5.01
CA ILE A 204 -4.55 -4.39 -6.34
C ILE A 204 -5.49 -3.20 -6.54
N GLY A 205 -5.30 -2.47 -7.62
CA GLY A 205 -6.15 -1.33 -7.98
C GLY A 205 -6.67 -1.44 -9.40
N GLU A 206 -5.79 -1.36 -10.37
CA GLU A 206 -6.13 -1.22 -11.79
C GLU A 206 -7.08 -2.30 -12.32
N GLN A 207 -6.93 -3.55 -11.85
CA GLN A 207 -7.74 -4.67 -12.29
C GLN A 207 -9.19 -4.60 -11.76
N PHE A 208 -9.39 -4.00 -10.59
CA PHE A 208 -10.71 -3.91 -9.95
C PHE A 208 -11.49 -2.66 -10.37
N MET A 209 -10.86 -1.72 -11.04
CA MET A 209 -11.46 -0.46 -11.49
C MET A 209 -11.94 -0.50 -12.96
N LYS A 210 -11.88 -1.67 -13.60
CA LYS A 210 -12.35 -1.90 -15.00
C LYS A 210 -13.82 -2.16 -15.08
#